data_35a94cb8ba247fa7b232059a8f57a983
#
_entry.id   35a94cb8ba247fa7b232059a8f57a983
#
_cell.length_a   1.000
_cell.length_b   1.000
_cell.length_c   1.000
_cell.angle_alpha   90.00
_cell.angle_beta   90.00
_cell.angle_gamma   90.00
#
_symmetry.space_group_name_H-M   'P 1'
#
loop_
_entity.id
_entity.type
_entity.pdbx_description
1 polymer ?
#
loop_
_entity_poly.entity_id
_entity_poly.type
_entity_poly.pdbx_seq_one_letter_code
_entity_poly.pdbx_strand_id
1 'polypeptide(L)'
;SLWSGSGQIELRDRMRRSGVAKSLSWRILPAYLLRGQFRCEVGLDLAAKPFPVTISLSGIEIADADFDLPAATLGIAVPKLAPLGLTGDVLLRVARLAFARRAVQGSATLQWRGAGSAYTRVSPLGDYELRFEAEGGAVRAALHTLQGPLQLDGQGSWAGSGNPAFAGPARIPPAHLPPL
;
A
#
# COMPACT_ATOMS: atom_id res chain seq x y z
N SER A 1 10.84 -24.53 -15.49
CA SER A 1 11.04 -25.30 -14.26
C SER A 1 9.83 -25.13 -13.35
N LEU A 2 9.34 -26.17 -12.69
CA LEU A 2 8.25 -26.10 -11.71
C LEU A 2 8.58 -25.19 -10.51
N TRP A 3 9.86 -25.00 -10.24
CA TRP A 3 10.38 -24.22 -9.11
C TRP A 3 10.59 -22.74 -9.40
N SER A 4 10.56 -22.33 -10.68
CA SER A 4 10.67 -20.95 -11.07
C SER A 4 9.91 -20.72 -12.37
N GLY A 5 9.29 -19.56 -12.49
CA GLY A 5 8.54 -19.19 -13.68
C GLY A 5 8.34 -17.69 -13.77
N SER A 6 7.87 -17.29 -14.92
CA SER A 6 7.42 -15.92 -15.17
C SER A 6 6.11 -15.96 -15.94
N GLY A 7 5.26 -14.97 -15.71
CA GLY A 7 3.99 -14.81 -16.37
C GLY A 7 3.62 -13.34 -16.47
N GLN A 8 2.56 -13.06 -17.19
CA GLN A 8 1.98 -11.73 -17.25
C GLN A 8 0.63 -11.75 -16.56
N ILE A 9 0.42 -10.82 -15.64
CA ILE A 9 -0.88 -10.58 -15.03
C ILE A 9 -1.48 -9.37 -15.73
N GLU A 10 -2.62 -9.55 -16.36
CA GLU A 10 -3.40 -8.47 -16.94
C GLU A 10 -4.46 -8.02 -15.92
N LEU A 11 -4.26 -6.85 -15.35
CA LEU A 11 -5.26 -6.19 -14.50
C LEU A 11 -6.27 -5.51 -15.42
N ARG A 12 -7.45 -6.09 -15.57
CA ARG A 12 -8.58 -5.52 -16.32
C ARG A 12 -9.48 -4.74 -15.38
N ASP A 13 -9.65 -3.45 -15.65
CA ASP A 13 -10.73 -2.69 -15.04
C ASP A 13 -12.09 -3.23 -15.55
N ARG A 14 -13.11 -3.24 -14.68
CA ARG A 14 -14.48 -3.67 -15.03
C ARG A 14 -15.08 -2.91 -16.22
N MET A 15 -14.51 -1.78 -16.60
CA MET A 15 -14.97 -0.95 -17.72
C MET A 15 -14.16 -1.13 -19.01
N ARG A 16 -13.34 -2.17 -19.16
CA ARG A 16 -12.64 -2.54 -20.42
C ARG A 16 -11.73 -1.46 -21.03
N ARG A 17 -11.23 -0.51 -20.27
CA ARG A 17 -10.27 0.47 -20.79
C ARG A 17 -8.89 0.21 -20.19
N SER A 18 -7.95 -0.15 -21.09
CA SER A 18 -6.52 -0.36 -20.86
C SER A 18 -6.16 -1.36 -19.76
N GLY A 19 -5.95 -2.61 -20.14
CA GLY A 19 -5.23 -3.58 -19.32
C GLY A 19 -3.75 -3.23 -19.29
N VAL A 20 -3.19 -3.02 -18.11
CA VAL A 20 -1.74 -2.95 -17.94
C VAL A 20 -1.25 -4.36 -17.72
N ALA A 21 -0.56 -4.92 -18.70
CA ALA A 21 0.15 -6.18 -18.53
C ALA A 21 1.34 -5.93 -17.58
N LYS A 22 1.36 -6.62 -16.45
CA LYS A 22 2.45 -6.57 -15.48
C LYS A 22 3.18 -7.90 -15.48
N SER A 23 4.49 -7.87 -15.52
CA SER A 23 5.29 -9.09 -15.39
C SER A 23 5.27 -9.57 -13.95
N LEU A 24 5.12 -10.87 -13.80
CA LEU A 24 5.22 -11.60 -12.54
C LEU A 24 6.31 -12.65 -12.70
N SER A 25 7.24 -12.68 -11.81
CA SER A 25 8.20 -13.77 -11.68
C SER A 25 8.07 -14.42 -10.31
N TRP A 26 8.33 -15.73 -10.24
CA TRP A 26 8.34 -16.42 -8.96
C TRP A 26 9.46 -17.45 -8.93
N ARG A 27 10.01 -17.66 -7.74
CA ARG A 27 10.97 -18.70 -7.43
C ARG A 27 10.59 -19.37 -6.14
N ILE A 28 10.32 -20.66 -6.19
CA ILE A 28 10.00 -21.49 -5.03
C ILE A 28 11.30 -21.96 -4.38
N LEU A 29 11.35 -21.89 -3.05
CA LEU A 29 12.47 -22.34 -2.24
C LEU A 29 12.12 -23.67 -1.56
N PRO A 30 12.46 -24.82 -2.17
CA PRO A 30 11.99 -26.14 -1.73
C PRO A 30 12.52 -26.55 -0.35
N ALA A 31 13.63 -26.00 0.11
CA ALA A 31 14.20 -26.32 1.43
C ALA A 31 13.23 -26.01 2.59
N TYR A 32 12.29 -25.09 2.42
CA TYR A 32 11.31 -24.73 3.43
C TYR A 32 10.14 -25.73 3.54
N LEU A 33 9.92 -26.55 2.51
CA LEU A 33 8.90 -27.61 2.54
C LEU A 33 9.17 -28.63 3.64
N LEU A 34 10.45 -28.90 3.93
CA LEU A 34 10.84 -29.80 5.03
C LEU A 34 10.43 -29.28 6.42
N ARG A 35 10.13 -28.00 6.52
CA ARG A 35 9.65 -27.33 7.76
C ARG A 35 8.14 -27.10 7.75
N GLY A 36 7.41 -27.66 6.79
CA GLY A 36 5.97 -27.42 6.64
C GLY A 36 5.66 -25.98 6.16
N GLN A 37 6.61 -25.31 5.52
CA GLN A 37 6.45 -23.95 5.02
C GLN A 37 6.69 -23.92 3.50
N PHE A 38 5.85 -23.22 2.79
CA PHE A 38 6.04 -22.91 1.39
C PHE A 38 6.57 -21.48 1.28
N ARG A 39 7.81 -21.32 0.84
CA ARG A 39 8.41 -20.01 0.63
C ARG A 39 8.69 -19.78 -0.83
N CYS A 40 8.27 -18.65 -1.36
CA CYS A 40 8.57 -18.20 -2.70
C CYS A 40 9.07 -16.75 -2.69
N GLU A 41 9.97 -16.44 -3.60
CA GLU A 41 10.32 -15.07 -3.94
C GLU A 41 9.42 -14.64 -5.10
N VAL A 42 8.76 -13.49 -4.94
CA VAL A 42 7.86 -12.92 -5.93
C VAL A 42 8.46 -11.63 -6.46
N GLY A 43 8.64 -11.56 -7.77
CA GLY A 43 9.04 -10.35 -8.48
C GLY A 43 7.84 -9.77 -9.23
N LEU A 44 7.58 -8.50 -9.04
CA LEU A 44 6.56 -7.74 -9.74
C LEU A 44 7.19 -6.47 -10.33
N ASP A 45 6.72 -6.02 -11.50
CA ASP A 45 7.21 -4.76 -12.10
C ASP A 45 7.00 -3.52 -11.20
N LEU A 46 6.02 -3.58 -10.31
CA LEU A 46 5.72 -2.54 -9.33
C LEU A 46 6.58 -2.61 -8.06
N ALA A 47 7.30 -3.72 -7.87
CA ALA A 47 8.18 -3.91 -6.73
C ALA A 47 9.62 -3.55 -7.11
N ALA A 48 10.27 -2.76 -6.27
CA ALA A 48 11.67 -2.35 -6.50
C ALA A 48 12.63 -3.54 -6.52
N LYS A 49 12.26 -4.64 -5.85
CA LYS A 49 13.03 -5.89 -5.78
C LYS A 49 12.08 -7.07 -5.55
N PRO A 50 12.46 -8.30 -5.90
CA PRO A 50 11.73 -9.50 -5.48
C PRO A 50 11.63 -9.57 -3.96
N PHE A 51 10.48 -9.97 -3.45
CA PHE A 51 10.21 -10.07 -2.01
C PHE A 51 9.74 -11.47 -1.61
N PRO A 52 10.08 -11.93 -0.39
CA PRO A 52 9.70 -13.24 0.07
C PRO A 52 8.23 -13.28 0.52
N VAL A 53 7.54 -14.31 0.08
CA VAL A 53 6.21 -14.69 0.57
C VAL A 53 6.32 -16.08 1.19
N THR A 54 5.93 -16.20 2.43
CA THR A 54 5.94 -17.48 3.16
C THR A 54 4.50 -17.88 3.48
N ILE A 55 4.13 -19.07 3.06
CA ILE A 55 2.84 -19.69 3.37
C ILE A 55 3.08 -20.83 4.33
N SER A 56 2.37 -20.84 5.44
CA SER A 56 2.43 -21.89 6.47
C SER A 56 1.04 -22.29 6.91
N LEU A 57 0.93 -23.30 7.75
CA LEU A 57 -0.34 -23.69 8.35
C LEU A 57 -0.95 -22.59 9.24
N SER A 58 -0.12 -21.68 9.75
CA SER A 58 -0.55 -20.54 10.57
C SER A 58 -1.03 -19.34 9.76
N GLY A 59 -0.64 -19.23 8.49
CA GLY A 59 -1.02 -18.10 7.64
C GLY A 59 -0.02 -17.74 6.55
N ILE A 60 -0.13 -16.53 6.07
CA ILE A 60 0.71 -15.98 5.00
C ILE A 60 1.52 -14.82 5.58
N GLU A 61 2.80 -14.77 5.26
CA GLU A 61 3.70 -13.69 5.63
C GLU A 61 4.35 -13.08 4.39
N ILE A 62 4.35 -11.76 4.33
CA ILE A 62 5.05 -10.96 3.33
C ILE A 62 6.08 -10.12 4.08
N ALA A 63 7.33 -10.10 3.63
CA ALA A 63 8.38 -9.32 4.26
C ALA A 63 9.20 -8.57 3.20
N ASP A 64 9.81 -7.46 3.61
CA ASP A 64 10.76 -6.67 2.82
C ASP A 64 10.27 -6.32 1.40
N ALA A 65 8.98 -6.00 1.26
CA ALA A 65 8.39 -5.63 -0.01
C ALA A 65 8.30 -4.11 -0.16
N ASP A 66 8.89 -3.60 -1.24
CA ASP A 66 8.88 -2.19 -1.60
C ASP A 66 8.18 -2.04 -2.96
N PHE A 67 7.11 -1.23 -2.98
CA PHE A 67 6.35 -0.94 -4.18
C PHE A 67 6.41 0.54 -4.52
N ASP A 68 6.58 0.84 -5.81
CA ASP A 68 6.52 2.18 -6.36
C ASP A 68 5.42 2.21 -7.44
N LEU A 69 4.39 3.01 -7.22
CA LEU A 69 3.21 3.03 -8.08
C LEU A 69 2.59 4.42 -8.18
N PRO A 70 2.01 4.77 -9.34
CA PRO A 70 1.22 5.98 -9.47
C PRO A 70 0.02 5.95 -8.51
N ALA A 71 -0.29 7.10 -7.87
CA ALA A 71 -1.41 7.20 -6.93
C ALA A 71 -2.77 6.80 -7.55
N ALA A 72 -2.93 6.99 -8.86
CA ALA A 72 -4.12 6.54 -9.60
C ALA A 72 -4.37 5.02 -9.45
N THR A 73 -3.34 4.21 -9.24
CA THR A 73 -3.45 2.76 -9.03
C THR A 73 -4.20 2.43 -7.75
N LEU A 74 -4.19 3.32 -6.75
CA LEU A 74 -4.96 3.14 -5.51
C LEU A 74 -6.46 3.07 -5.78
N GLY A 75 -6.96 3.76 -6.81
CA GLY A 75 -8.35 3.67 -7.22
C GLY A 75 -8.75 2.29 -7.77
N ILE A 76 -7.79 1.51 -8.29
CA ILE A 76 -8.01 0.13 -8.72
C ILE A 76 -8.10 -0.79 -7.50
N ALA A 77 -7.17 -0.62 -6.54
CA ALA A 77 -7.12 -1.43 -5.33
C ALA A 77 -8.29 -1.12 -4.37
N VAL A 78 -8.66 0.15 -4.28
CA VAL A 78 -9.75 0.64 -3.43
C VAL A 78 -10.74 1.43 -4.30
N PRO A 79 -11.80 0.80 -4.81
CA PRO A 79 -12.74 1.43 -5.77
C PRO A 79 -13.38 2.74 -5.28
N LYS A 80 -13.50 2.92 -3.97
CA LYS A 80 -14.00 4.16 -3.36
C LYS A 80 -13.09 5.37 -3.58
N LEU A 81 -11.81 5.14 -3.87
CA LEU A 81 -10.82 6.19 -4.15
C LEU A 81 -10.76 6.57 -5.64
N ALA A 82 -11.25 5.71 -6.52
CA ALA A 82 -11.22 5.94 -7.97
C ALA A 82 -11.85 7.29 -8.40
N PRO A 83 -13.01 7.71 -7.85
CA PRO A 83 -13.61 8.99 -8.22
C PRO A 83 -12.75 10.20 -7.84
N LEU A 84 -11.86 10.07 -6.85
CA LEU A 84 -11.05 11.18 -6.37
C LEU A 84 -9.98 11.65 -7.37
N GLY A 85 -9.70 10.86 -8.41
CA GLY A 85 -8.70 11.20 -9.43
C GLY A 85 -7.34 11.52 -8.80
N LEU A 86 -6.84 10.62 -7.95
CA LEU A 86 -5.59 10.81 -7.21
C LEU A 86 -4.40 10.89 -8.15
N THR A 87 -3.51 11.83 -7.91
CA THR A 87 -2.27 12.07 -8.67
C THR A 87 -1.05 12.05 -7.73
N GLY A 88 0.15 11.92 -8.31
CA GLY A 88 1.40 11.78 -7.59
C GLY A 88 1.87 10.33 -7.53
N ASP A 89 2.94 10.09 -6.78
CA ASP A 89 3.60 8.80 -6.65
C ASP A 89 3.44 8.25 -5.24
N VAL A 90 3.16 6.95 -5.15
CA VAL A 90 3.00 6.23 -3.89
C VAL A 90 4.10 5.21 -3.74
N LEU A 91 4.87 5.33 -2.67
CA LEU A 91 5.85 4.35 -2.23
C LEU A 91 5.27 3.58 -1.04
N LEU A 92 5.02 2.30 -1.22
CA LEU A 92 4.57 1.41 -0.17
C LEU A 92 5.72 0.50 0.26
N ARG A 93 6.14 0.60 1.50
CA ARG A 93 7.14 -0.26 2.12
C ARG A 93 6.48 -1.15 3.14
N VAL A 94 6.57 -2.43 2.92
CA VAL A 94 6.09 -3.46 3.83
C VAL A 94 7.30 -4.06 4.53
N ALA A 95 7.52 -3.70 5.79
CA ALA A 95 8.60 -4.32 6.56
C ALA A 95 8.26 -5.78 6.84
N ARG A 96 7.08 -6.04 7.34
CA ARG A 96 6.54 -7.38 7.55
C ARG A 96 5.02 -7.30 7.72
N LEU A 97 4.29 -8.17 7.05
CA LEU A 97 2.86 -8.38 7.27
C LEU A 97 2.59 -9.88 7.34
N ALA A 98 2.08 -10.32 8.47
CA ALA A 98 1.65 -11.68 8.71
C ALA A 98 0.13 -11.73 8.85
N PHE A 99 -0.50 -12.51 8.00
CA PHE A 99 -1.95 -12.73 7.97
C PHE A 99 -2.24 -14.10 8.56
N ALA A 100 -2.69 -14.16 9.79
CA ALA A 100 -3.22 -15.37 10.42
C ALA A 100 -4.74 -15.42 10.29
N ARG A 101 -5.36 -16.56 10.63
CA ARG A 101 -6.81 -16.78 10.43
C ARG A 101 -7.73 -15.69 10.97
N ARG A 102 -7.33 -14.93 11.99
CA ARG A 102 -8.13 -13.87 12.63
C ARG A 102 -7.34 -12.64 13.04
N ALA A 103 -6.09 -12.55 12.65
CA ALA A 103 -5.23 -11.43 13.05
C ALA A 103 -4.28 -11.05 11.94
N VAL A 104 -4.02 -9.77 11.82
CA VAL A 104 -2.95 -9.21 11.01
C VAL A 104 -1.91 -8.68 11.99
N GLN A 105 -0.64 -8.97 11.73
CA GLN A 105 0.48 -8.48 12.52
C GLN A 105 1.55 -7.93 11.58
N GLY A 106 2.18 -6.85 12.00
CA GLY A 106 3.30 -6.26 11.29
C GLY A 106 3.16 -4.78 11.06
N SER A 107 3.99 -4.26 10.16
CA SER A 107 4.04 -2.84 9.85
C SER A 107 4.26 -2.57 8.38
N ALA A 108 3.70 -1.46 7.92
CA ALA A 108 3.90 -0.92 6.58
C ALA A 108 3.91 0.61 6.64
N THR A 109 4.63 1.22 5.71
CA THR A 109 4.69 2.67 5.54
C THR A 109 4.33 3.01 4.10
N LEU A 110 3.39 3.93 3.94
CA LEU A 110 3.01 4.48 2.64
C LEU A 110 3.43 5.94 2.60
N GLN A 111 4.23 6.32 1.61
CA GLN A 111 4.54 7.70 1.31
C GLN A 111 3.84 8.11 0.03
N TRP A 112 3.11 9.21 0.06
CA TRP A 112 2.47 9.78 -1.10
C TRP A 112 3.12 11.11 -1.43
N ARG A 113 3.87 11.15 -2.53
CA ARG A 113 4.64 12.29 -2.99
C ARG A 113 3.91 13.02 -4.12
N GLY A 114 4.00 14.34 -4.11
CA GLY A 114 3.29 15.16 -5.09
C GLY A 114 1.79 14.91 -5.07
N ALA A 115 1.24 14.69 -3.88
CA ALA A 115 -0.16 14.33 -3.71
C ALA A 115 -1.09 15.35 -4.34
N GLY A 116 -2.08 14.88 -5.07
CA GLY A 116 -3.09 15.71 -5.70
C GLY A 116 -4.39 14.95 -5.93
N SER A 117 -5.42 15.69 -6.28
CA SER A 117 -6.73 15.15 -6.61
C SER A 117 -7.37 15.99 -7.72
N ALA A 118 -8.16 15.35 -8.57
CA ALA A 118 -8.91 16.05 -9.63
C ALA A 118 -9.91 17.11 -9.08
N TYR A 119 -10.24 17.03 -7.80
CA TYR A 119 -11.16 17.96 -7.15
C TYR A 119 -10.49 19.17 -6.51
N THR A 120 -9.16 19.23 -6.48
CA THR A 120 -8.43 20.33 -5.87
C THR A 120 -7.83 21.24 -6.91
N ARG A 121 -7.95 22.57 -6.71
CA ARG A 121 -7.28 23.58 -7.58
C ARG A 121 -5.80 23.76 -7.22
N VAL A 122 -5.42 23.32 -6.02
CA VAL A 122 -4.02 23.38 -5.56
C VAL A 122 -3.39 22.02 -5.85
N SER A 123 -2.32 22.03 -6.63
CA SER A 123 -1.55 20.82 -6.95
C SER A 123 -0.06 21.19 -7.07
N PRO A 124 0.82 20.50 -6.36
CA PRO A 124 0.56 19.42 -5.39
C PRO A 124 0.01 19.94 -4.05
N LEU A 125 -0.78 19.10 -3.36
CA LEU A 125 -1.26 19.36 -2.01
C LEU A 125 -0.14 19.21 -0.97
N GLY A 126 0.82 18.33 -1.25
CA GLY A 126 1.94 18.04 -0.39
C GLY A 126 2.44 16.62 -0.53
N ASP A 127 3.37 16.28 0.35
CA ASP A 127 3.89 14.93 0.54
C ASP A 127 3.47 14.42 1.91
N TYR A 128 2.95 13.21 1.95
CA TYR A 128 2.39 12.63 3.16
C TYR A 128 2.98 11.26 3.45
N GLU A 129 3.06 10.92 4.73
CA GLU A 129 3.44 9.60 5.18
C GLU A 129 2.34 9.00 6.06
N LEU A 130 1.95 7.78 5.73
CA LEU A 130 0.98 7.00 6.49
C LEU A 130 1.68 5.73 7.00
N ARG A 131 1.79 5.59 8.30
CA ARG A 131 2.36 4.43 8.97
C ARG A 131 1.25 3.54 9.49
N PHE A 132 1.37 2.26 9.21
CA PHE A 132 0.45 1.23 9.68
C PHE A 132 1.18 0.28 10.62
N GLU A 133 0.57 -0.01 11.74
CA GLU A 133 1.00 -1.02 12.69
C GLU A 133 -0.19 -1.91 13.04
N ALA A 134 -0.01 -3.21 12.88
CA ALA A 134 -1.02 -4.21 13.19
C ALA A 134 -0.51 -5.13 14.28
N GLU A 135 -1.25 -5.24 15.38
CA GLU A 135 -0.92 -6.09 16.51
C GLU A 135 -2.20 -6.62 17.17
N GLY A 136 -2.25 -7.93 17.43
CA GLY A 136 -3.34 -8.54 18.18
C GLY A 136 -4.74 -8.41 17.54
N GLY A 137 -4.80 -8.21 16.21
CA GLY A 137 -6.07 -7.98 15.50
C GLY A 137 -6.53 -6.52 15.50
N ALA A 138 -5.80 -5.62 16.12
CA ALA A 138 -5.98 -4.18 16.02
C ALA A 138 -5.00 -3.59 15.00
N VAL A 139 -5.44 -2.64 14.21
CA VAL A 139 -4.60 -1.88 13.27
C VAL A 139 -4.60 -0.43 13.72
N ARG A 140 -3.43 0.16 13.80
CA ARG A 140 -3.22 1.59 14.05
C ARG A 140 -2.67 2.24 12.80
N ALA A 141 -3.08 3.45 12.52
CA ALA A 141 -2.54 4.26 11.44
C ALA A 141 -2.19 5.65 11.95
N ALA A 142 -1.06 6.18 11.53
CA ALA A 142 -0.63 7.54 11.82
C ALA A 142 -0.30 8.24 10.51
N LEU A 143 -0.95 9.39 10.24
CA LEU A 143 -0.73 10.24 9.08
C LEU A 143 0.09 11.44 9.49
N HIS A 144 1.15 11.72 8.75
CA HIS A 144 1.98 12.91 8.91
C HIS A 144 2.21 13.60 7.58
N THR A 145 2.19 14.92 7.59
CA THR A 145 2.67 15.72 6.46
C THR A 145 4.18 15.81 6.50
N LEU A 146 4.83 15.43 5.40
CA LEU A 146 6.27 15.59 5.23
C LEU A 146 6.60 17.02 4.73
N GLN A 147 5.85 17.49 3.75
CA GLN A 147 5.94 18.86 3.22
C GLN A 147 4.70 19.22 2.40
N GLY A 148 4.43 20.51 2.26
CA GLY A 148 3.39 21.03 1.36
C GLY A 148 2.49 22.07 2.00
N PRO A 149 1.64 22.70 1.17
CA PRO A 149 0.72 23.75 1.61
C PRO A 149 -0.43 23.24 2.47
N LEU A 150 -0.83 21.97 2.31
CA LEU A 150 -1.86 21.37 3.14
C LEU A 150 -1.23 20.44 4.18
N GLN A 151 -1.35 20.81 5.45
CA GLN A 151 -0.84 20.00 6.55
C GLN A 151 -1.95 19.13 7.12
N LEU A 152 -1.72 17.82 7.09
CA LEU A 152 -2.61 16.78 7.60
C LEU A 152 -1.83 15.95 8.62
N ASP A 153 -2.31 15.93 9.85
CA ASP A 153 -1.80 15.06 10.89
C ASP A 153 -2.98 14.32 11.51
N GLY A 154 -2.83 13.05 11.74
CA GLY A 154 -3.93 12.30 12.28
C GLY A 154 -3.54 10.91 12.73
N GLN A 155 -4.38 10.33 13.56
CA GLN A 155 -4.25 8.96 14.02
C GLN A 155 -5.59 8.26 13.91
N GLY A 156 -5.52 6.99 13.57
CA GLY A 156 -6.69 6.13 13.48
C GLY A 156 -6.40 4.75 14.04
N SER A 157 -7.43 4.09 14.49
CA SER A 157 -7.34 2.70 14.90
C SER A 157 -8.63 1.97 14.55
N TRP A 158 -8.50 0.71 14.22
CA TRP A 158 -9.66 -0.18 14.05
C TRP A 158 -9.29 -1.58 14.51
N ALA A 159 -10.26 -2.29 15.07
CA ALA A 159 -10.15 -3.68 15.46
C ALA A 159 -11.06 -4.52 14.56
N GLY A 160 -10.56 -5.62 14.09
CA GLY A 160 -11.13 -6.68 13.25
C GLY A 160 -12.49 -6.47 12.58
N SER A 161 -13.57 -6.34 13.33
CA SER A 161 -14.94 -6.16 12.84
C SER A 161 -15.51 -4.74 13.04
N GLY A 162 -14.71 -3.80 13.58
CA GLY A 162 -15.14 -2.43 13.86
C GLY A 162 -15.00 -1.50 12.65
N ASN A 163 -15.78 -0.42 12.63
CA ASN A 163 -15.58 0.65 11.68
C ASN A 163 -14.27 1.38 11.98
N PRO A 164 -13.47 1.74 10.96
CA PRO A 164 -12.27 2.53 11.17
C PRO A 164 -12.64 3.90 11.75
N ALA A 165 -11.99 4.27 12.85
CA ALA A 165 -12.07 5.61 13.43
C ALA A 165 -10.77 6.34 13.12
N PHE A 166 -10.86 7.45 12.42
CA PHE A 166 -9.72 8.31 12.12
C PHE A 166 -10.02 9.72 12.60
N ALA A 167 -9.10 10.33 13.33
CA ALA A 167 -9.21 11.69 13.81
C ALA A 167 -7.87 12.43 13.64
N GLY A 168 -7.95 13.68 13.21
CA GLY A 168 -6.77 14.52 13.09
C GLY A 168 -7.09 15.90 12.55
N PRO A 169 -6.26 16.90 12.86
CA PRO A 169 -6.40 18.25 12.32
C PRO A 169 -5.93 18.33 10.87
N ALA A 170 -6.63 19.11 10.07
CA ALA A 170 -6.20 19.61 8.78
C ALA A 170 -5.91 21.11 8.90
N ARG A 171 -4.73 21.57 8.50
CA ARG A 171 -4.32 22.97 8.60
C ARG A 171 -3.69 23.44 7.30
N ILE A 172 -4.07 24.65 6.89
CA ILE A 172 -3.40 25.39 5.81
C ILE A 172 -2.63 26.53 6.47
N PRO A 173 -1.29 26.57 6.37
CA PRO A 173 -0.51 27.67 6.89
C PRO A 173 -0.92 29.01 6.25
N PRO A 174 -0.98 30.12 7.01
CA PRO A 174 -1.49 31.41 6.52
C PRO A 174 -0.66 31.99 5.35
N ALA A 175 0.59 31.57 5.15
CA ALA A 175 1.44 32.01 4.03
C ALA A 175 0.95 31.57 2.64
N HIS A 176 -0.02 30.65 2.57
CA HIS A 176 -0.58 30.11 1.32
C HIS A 176 -2.04 30.50 1.10
N LEU A 177 -2.61 31.39 1.94
CA LEU A 177 -3.92 31.96 1.68
C LEU A 177 -3.78 32.95 0.51
N PRO A 178 -4.58 32.84 -0.58
CA PRO A 178 -4.58 33.85 -1.63
C PRO A 178 -4.99 35.19 -1.01
N PRO A 179 -4.42 36.31 -1.46
CA PRO A 179 -4.89 37.64 -1.03
C PRO A 179 -6.37 37.78 -1.41
N LEU A 180 -7.15 38.31 -0.50
CA LEU A 180 -8.56 38.63 -0.68
C LEU A 180 -8.76 39.68 -1.77
#